data_f448d613a66ea5359dbe2e80af84286d
#
_entry.id   f448d613a66ea5359dbe2e80af84286d
#
_cell.length_a   1.000
_cell.length_b   1.000
_cell.length_c   1.000
_cell.angle_alpha   90.00
_cell.angle_beta   90.00
_cell.angle_gamma   90.00
#
_symmetry.space_group_name_H-M   'P 1'
#
loop_
_entity.id
_entity.type
_entity.pdbx_description
1 polymer ?
#
loop_
_entity_poly.entity_id
_entity_poly.type
_entity_poly.pdbx_seq_one_letter_code
_entity_poly.pdbx_strand_id
1 'polypeptide(L)'
;ADRIKKIGESNDWVVTNIKETEAKRSPKAPFTTSTLQQAASTRLGFAPSRTMGAAQKLYEAGHITYMRTDSTTMSKLALEQIYAMVSKDYGKEYLQPRTFKTKSKSAQEAHEAVRPTNFKKKTAGLTGDQKELYELIYARAVASQMADAKTKRTKVLSNVPNAKEEIPDFSVNGSRVVFDGWLKADPGARGEDTEVPKIVVGDSLSLKEIEIEAKQTQPPNRYSEAGLIKELEKRGIGRPSTYASIMRTIIDRGYTIKEGRTLIPTDTGDVVSSFLEEHFAGYIGDDFTSEMEDKLDGIAEGTQQYKKVLGDFYKPFSKMVASKEDIEKLTNLGPGPKEFKCPKCKKDMVIKLGRAGKFLSCGTFPDCDGARMIDGKELKDDEPIGKHPETGEDIYVLTGRFGPYIQLGATPEKVKGQKKKDIIKPRRAALPEDLNPEDVTVEEATKLLLLPRELGDHPTTGEPVTANTGRFGPYI
;
A
#
# COMPACT_ATOMS: atom_id res chain seq x y z
N ALA A 1 -35.02 16.61 7.86
CA ALA A 1 -34.00 17.64 7.59
C ALA A 1 -34.64 18.98 7.25
N ASP A 2 -35.53 19.05 6.25
CA ASP A 2 -36.16 20.30 5.77
C ASP A 2 -36.91 21.09 6.84
N ARG A 3 -37.63 20.39 7.75
CA ARG A 3 -38.28 21.01 8.91
C ARG A 3 -37.27 21.72 9.81
N ILE A 4 -36.16 21.05 10.13
CA ILE A 4 -35.09 21.63 10.98
C ILE A 4 -34.49 22.85 10.31
N LYS A 5 -34.20 22.78 9.00
CA LYS A 5 -33.70 23.90 8.22
C LYS A 5 -34.63 25.13 8.29
N LYS A 6 -35.93 24.91 8.03
CA LYS A 6 -36.92 25.98 8.05
C LYS A 6 -37.03 26.66 9.43
N ILE A 7 -37.01 25.89 10.51
CA ILE A 7 -37.04 26.42 11.88
C ILE A 7 -35.76 27.20 12.16
N GLY A 8 -34.59 26.67 11.79
CA GLY A 8 -33.31 27.30 11.99
C GLY A 8 -33.14 28.61 11.23
N GLU A 9 -33.66 28.70 10.00
CA GLU A 9 -33.62 29.91 9.16
C GLU A 9 -34.57 31.02 9.64
N SER A 10 -35.60 30.65 10.41
CA SER A 10 -36.64 31.58 10.83
C SER A 10 -36.50 32.07 12.28
N ASN A 11 -35.46 31.70 13.00
CA ASN A 11 -35.29 32.02 14.41
C ASN A 11 -33.85 32.45 14.72
N ASP A 12 -33.68 33.14 15.84
CA ASP A 12 -32.41 33.61 16.35
C ASP A 12 -31.60 32.51 17.02
N TRP A 13 -30.37 32.36 16.63
CA TRP A 13 -29.45 31.39 17.16
C TRP A 13 -28.68 31.93 18.35
N VAL A 14 -28.57 31.11 19.37
CA VAL A 14 -27.74 31.41 20.55
C VAL A 14 -26.86 30.24 20.92
N VAL A 15 -25.76 30.54 21.59
CA VAL A 15 -24.91 29.54 22.23
C VAL A 15 -25.61 28.99 23.47
N THR A 16 -26.00 27.74 23.44
CA THR A 16 -26.74 27.09 24.53
C THR A 16 -25.84 26.44 25.56
N ASN A 17 -24.68 25.91 25.14
CA ASN A 17 -23.75 25.25 26.06
C ASN A 17 -22.32 25.28 25.51
N ILE A 18 -21.34 25.34 26.40
CA ILE A 18 -19.91 25.21 26.10
C ILE A 18 -19.32 24.20 27.07
N LYS A 19 -18.79 23.10 26.53
CA LYS A 19 -18.11 22.07 27.29
C LYS A 19 -16.64 22.05 26.95
N GLU A 20 -15.80 22.34 27.92
CA GLU A 20 -14.34 22.22 27.78
C GLU A 20 -13.83 20.99 28.52
N THR A 21 -12.96 20.24 27.89
CA THR A 21 -12.33 19.06 28.47
C THR A 21 -10.84 19.02 28.12
N GLU A 22 -10.02 18.61 29.05
CA GLU A 22 -8.61 18.32 28.79
C GLU A 22 -8.46 16.85 28.43
N ALA A 23 -7.70 16.59 27.37
CA ALA A 23 -7.34 15.25 26.94
C ALA A 23 -5.81 15.11 26.91
N LYS A 24 -5.30 14.00 27.43
CA LYS A 24 -3.90 13.62 27.33
C LYS A 24 -3.70 12.77 26.09
N ARG A 25 -2.60 13.02 25.38
CA ARG A 25 -2.16 12.22 24.22
C ARG A 25 -0.78 11.68 24.53
N SER A 26 -0.69 10.41 24.87
CA SER A 26 0.57 9.74 25.16
C SER A 26 1.37 9.45 23.91
N PRO A 27 2.72 9.44 23.99
CA PRO A 27 3.58 9.04 22.88
C PRO A 27 3.40 7.56 22.56
N LYS A 28 3.69 7.20 21.32
CA LYS A 28 3.74 5.80 20.90
C LYS A 28 5.06 5.16 21.33
N ALA A 29 5.08 3.84 21.46
CA ALA A 29 6.28 3.06 21.71
C ALA A 29 7.36 3.29 20.63
N PRO A 30 8.64 3.04 20.95
CA PRO A 30 9.70 2.94 19.95
C PRO A 30 9.32 1.98 18.83
N PHE A 31 9.93 2.11 17.65
CA PHE A 31 9.53 1.33 16.50
C PHE A 31 9.90 -0.15 16.62
N THR A 32 8.94 -1.00 16.28
CA THR A 32 9.14 -2.34 15.75
C THR A 32 9.24 -2.26 14.22
N THR A 33 9.62 -3.36 13.54
CA THR A 33 9.62 -3.43 12.07
C THR A 33 8.26 -3.06 11.48
N SER A 34 7.18 -3.64 12.01
CA SER A 34 5.82 -3.39 11.54
C SER A 34 5.42 -1.93 11.70
N THR A 35 5.63 -1.36 12.88
CA THR A 35 5.24 0.04 13.15
C THR A 35 6.12 1.05 12.41
N LEU A 36 7.39 0.70 12.11
CA LEU A 36 8.27 1.51 11.26
C LEU A 36 7.75 1.54 9.82
N GLN A 37 7.43 0.38 9.23
CA GLN A 37 6.87 0.29 7.89
C GLN A 37 5.54 1.05 7.78
N GLN A 38 4.65 0.92 8.77
CA GLN A 38 3.39 1.67 8.83
C GLN A 38 3.62 3.18 8.88
N ALA A 39 4.53 3.65 9.73
CA ALA A 39 4.82 5.07 9.87
C ALA A 39 5.52 5.65 8.63
N ALA A 40 6.48 4.93 8.06
CA ALA A 40 7.17 5.35 6.84
C ALA A 40 6.20 5.42 5.65
N SER A 41 5.27 4.46 5.53
CA SER A 41 4.24 4.47 4.49
C SER A 41 3.28 5.66 4.64
N THR A 42 2.83 5.95 5.86
CA THR A 42 1.85 7.02 6.10
C THR A 42 2.45 8.42 6.05
N ARG A 43 3.70 8.60 6.52
CA ARG A 43 4.34 9.91 6.70
C ARG A 43 5.31 10.28 5.59
N LEU A 44 6.03 9.29 5.03
CA LEU A 44 7.05 9.49 4.00
C LEU A 44 6.59 8.97 2.61
N GLY A 45 5.46 8.25 2.55
CA GLY A 45 5.01 7.61 1.31
C GLY A 45 5.88 6.43 0.85
N PHE A 46 6.71 5.88 1.74
CA PHE A 46 7.61 4.78 1.41
C PHE A 46 6.87 3.44 1.36
N ALA A 47 7.07 2.68 0.30
CA ALA A 47 6.67 1.27 0.28
C ALA A 47 7.47 0.47 1.34
N PRO A 48 6.92 -0.64 1.86
CA PRO A 48 7.61 -1.46 2.87
C PRO A 48 9.00 -1.92 2.44
N SER A 49 9.18 -2.30 1.17
CA SER A 49 10.49 -2.70 0.63
C SER A 49 11.49 -1.56 0.60
N ARG A 50 11.05 -0.33 0.23
CA ARG A 50 11.87 0.89 0.24
C ARG A 50 12.28 1.24 1.67
N THR A 51 11.34 1.17 2.62
CA THR A 51 11.61 1.38 4.05
C THR A 51 12.67 0.41 4.56
N MET A 52 12.53 -0.89 4.28
CA MET A 52 13.49 -1.88 4.74
C MET A 52 14.85 -1.76 4.06
N GLY A 53 14.91 -1.37 2.78
CA GLY A 53 16.16 -1.08 2.08
C GLY A 53 16.92 0.10 2.68
N ALA A 54 16.24 1.19 2.99
CA ALA A 54 16.84 2.35 3.66
C ALA A 54 17.28 2.02 5.10
N ALA A 55 16.45 1.29 5.86
CA ALA A 55 16.77 0.85 7.22
C ALA A 55 17.99 -0.08 7.25
N GLN A 56 18.10 -1.01 6.29
CA GLN A 56 19.25 -1.90 6.16
C GLN A 56 20.57 -1.09 5.98
N LYS A 57 20.57 -0.08 5.12
CA LYS A 57 21.74 0.78 4.89
C LYS A 57 22.10 1.62 6.12
N LEU A 58 21.10 2.13 6.85
CA LEU A 58 21.32 2.81 8.11
C LEU A 58 21.92 1.90 9.19
N TYR A 59 21.46 0.65 9.27
CA TYR A 59 22.00 -0.34 10.18
C TYR A 59 23.44 -0.73 9.83
N GLU A 60 23.72 -1.06 8.55
CA GLU A 60 25.06 -1.40 8.06
C GLU A 60 26.07 -0.27 8.30
N ALA A 61 25.62 0.99 8.23
CA ALA A 61 26.42 2.17 8.57
C ALA A 61 26.51 2.46 10.08
N GLY A 62 25.91 1.62 10.93
CA GLY A 62 25.95 1.75 12.39
C GLY A 62 25.10 2.91 12.94
N HIS A 63 24.14 3.43 12.18
CA HIS A 63 23.32 4.59 12.60
C HIS A 63 22.11 4.21 13.43
N ILE A 64 21.56 3.01 13.20
CA ILE A 64 20.41 2.49 13.93
C ILE A 64 20.68 1.07 14.45
N THR A 65 19.90 0.62 15.43
CA THR A 65 19.84 -0.78 15.86
C THR A 65 19.28 -1.67 14.74
N TYR A 66 19.35 -2.98 14.89
CA TYR A 66 18.83 -3.92 13.90
C TYR A 66 17.35 -3.68 13.65
N MET A 67 16.99 -3.51 12.38
CA MET A 67 15.66 -3.07 11.97
C MET A 67 14.62 -4.17 11.91
N ARG A 68 15.02 -5.45 12.00
CA ARG A 68 14.07 -6.58 12.03
C ARG A 68 13.85 -7.01 13.48
N THR A 69 12.90 -6.38 14.12
CA THR A 69 12.57 -6.62 15.53
C THR A 69 11.07 -6.39 15.78
N ASP A 70 10.52 -7.14 16.69
CA ASP A 70 9.19 -6.95 17.26
C ASP A 70 9.26 -6.35 18.68
N SER A 71 10.47 -6.14 19.20
CA SER A 71 10.70 -5.54 20.52
C SER A 71 10.49 -4.03 20.52
N THR A 72 9.91 -3.52 21.60
CA THR A 72 9.80 -2.09 21.91
C THR A 72 10.75 -1.66 23.01
N THR A 73 11.63 -2.54 23.48
CA THR A 73 12.57 -2.31 24.58
C THR A 73 13.78 -1.52 24.10
N MET A 74 14.31 -0.65 24.94
CA MET A 74 15.57 0.07 24.72
C MET A 74 16.52 -0.23 25.86
N SER A 75 17.83 -0.34 25.55
CA SER A 75 18.86 -0.56 26.57
C SER A 75 18.94 0.59 27.57
N LYS A 76 19.42 0.30 28.78
CA LYS A 76 19.62 1.30 29.83
C LYS A 76 20.47 2.48 29.35
N LEU A 77 21.56 2.17 28.63
CA LEU A 77 22.46 3.19 28.08
C LEU A 77 21.73 4.12 27.09
N ALA A 78 20.88 3.57 26.23
CA ALA A 78 20.09 4.38 25.28
C ALA A 78 19.09 5.28 26.02
N LEU A 79 18.41 4.74 27.04
CA LEU A 79 17.47 5.50 27.86
C LEU A 79 18.15 6.65 28.60
N GLU A 80 19.33 6.41 29.21
CA GLU A 80 20.12 7.45 29.86
C GLU A 80 20.52 8.56 28.91
N GLN A 81 20.94 8.22 27.68
CA GLN A 81 21.25 9.23 26.65
C GLN A 81 20.03 10.07 26.28
N ILE A 82 18.85 9.45 26.13
CA ILE A 82 17.60 10.16 25.84
C ILE A 82 17.23 11.07 27.00
N TYR A 83 17.30 10.58 28.25
CA TYR A 83 16.93 11.37 29.45
C TYR A 83 17.80 12.62 29.60
N ALA A 84 19.10 12.45 29.43
CA ALA A 84 20.03 13.58 29.47
C ALA A 84 19.74 14.58 28.35
N MET A 85 19.51 14.10 27.14
CA MET A 85 19.23 14.95 26.00
C MET A 85 17.88 15.66 26.13
N VAL A 86 16.80 14.97 26.51
CA VAL A 86 15.47 15.57 26.68
C VAL A 86 15.52 16.65 27.77
N SER A 87 16.17 16.38 28.91
CA SER A 87 16.29 17.35 29.98
C SER A 87 17.08 18.60 29.57
N LYS A 88 18.09 18.43 28.70
CA LYS A 88 18.95 19.52 28.21
C LYS A 88 18.27 20.33 27.10
N ASP A 89 17.74 19.66 26.08
CA ASP A 89 17.29 20.30 24.84
C ASP A 89 15.83 20.78 24.92
N TYR A 90 15.00 20.13 25.75
CA TYR A 90 13.56 20.41 25.84
C TYR A 90 13.13 20.95 27.21
N GLY A 91 13.83 20.58 28.30
CA GLY A 91 13.48 20.91 29.68
C GLY A 91 13.04 19.66 30.47
N LYS A 92 13.23 19.72 31.80
CA LYS A 92 12.92 18.62 32.70
C LYS A 92 11.43 18.26 32.71
N GLU A 93 10.56 19.23 32.49
CA GLU A 93 9.09 19.06 32.40
C GLU A 93 8.64 18.24 31.20
N TYR A 94 9.50 18.10 30.18
CA TYR A 94 9.25 17.25 29.03
C TYR A 94 9.70 15.81 29.23
N LEU A 95 10.48 15.52 30.26
CA LEU A 95 10.96 14.16 30.51
C LEU A 95 9.91 13.35 31.29
N GLN A 96 9.51 12.22 30.73
CA GLN A 96 8.69 11.22 31.42
C GLN A 96 9.14 9.82 31.03
N PRO A 97 10.06 9.20 31.81
CA PRO A 97 10.50 7.83 31.55
C PRO A 97 9.35 6.85 31.46
N ARG A 98 9.38 5.99 30.44
CA ARG A 98 8.33 5.00 30.16
C ARG A 98 8.92 3.66 29.80
N THR A 99 8.22 2.62 30.21
CA THR A 99 8.46 1.26 29.77
C THR A 99 7.30 0.81 28.91
N PHE A 100 7.59 0.23 27.76
CA PHE A 100 6.59 -0.30 26.85
C PHE A 100 6.66 -1.83 26.87
N LYS A 101 5.51 -2.47 27.09
CA LYS A 101 5.42 -3.93 27.03
C LYS A 101 5.35 -4.37 25.57
N THR A 102 6.20 -5.31 25.18
CA THR A 102 6.11 -5.99 23.90
C THR A 102 4.87 -6.87 23.88
N LYS A 103 4.09 -6.79 22.81
CA LYS A 103 2.84 -7.56 22.67
C LYS A 103 3.07 -8.96 22.11
N SER A 104 4.20 -9.19 21.44
CA SER A 104 4.55 -10.50 20.87
C SER A 104 4.90 -11.48 21.97
N LYS A 105 4.25 -12.66 21.96
CA LYS A 105 4.58 -13.77 22.88
C LYS A 105 5.94 -14.37 22.57
N SER A 106 6.41 -14.23 21.34
CA SER A 106 7.67 -14.74 20.80
C SER A 106 8.79 -13.69 20.73
N ALA A 107 8.60 -12.52 21.39
CA ALA A 107 9.65 -11.52 21.43
C ALA A 107 10.88 -12.06 22.12
N GLN A 108 11.95 -12.26 21.35
CA GLN A 108 13.23 -12.64 21.93
C GLN A 108 13.69 -11.50 22.83
N GLU A 109 13.80 -11.74 24.12
CA GLU A 109 14.12 -10.72 25.14
C GLU A 109 15.42 -9.94 24.87
N ALA A 110 16.30 -10.50 24.03
CA ALA A 110 17.57 -9.87 23.64
C ALA A 110 17.44 -8.79 22.55
N HIS A 111 16.28 -8.62 21.90
CA HIS A 111 16.13 -7.65 20.83
C HIS A 111 15.72 -6.27 21.35
N GLU A 112 16.37 -5.25 20.83
CA GLU A 112 15.98 -3.85 21.05
C GLU A 112 15.00 -3.35 19.97
N ALA A 113 14.27 -2.28 20.28
CA ALA A 113 13.52 -1.51 19.31
C ALA A 113 14.41 -0.88 18.24
N VAL A 114 13.82 -0.51 17.10
CA VAL A 114 14.51 0.27 16.07
C VAL A 114 14.73 1.70 16.59
N ARG A 115 15.98 2.05 16.86
CA ARG A 115 16.38 3.34 17.42
C ARG A 115 17.73 3.81 16.88
N PRO A 116 18.07 5.09 17.00
CA PRO A 116 19.43 5.57 16.79
C PRO A 116 20.43 4.89 17.73
N THR A 117 21.64 4.63 17.25
CA THR A 117 22.76 4.18 18.08
C THR A 117 23.38 5.33 18.86
N ASN A 118 23.25 6.57 18.35
CA ASN A 118 23.82 7.77 18.94
C ASN A 118 22.81 8.94 18.87
N PHE A 119 22.25 9.31 20.00
CA PHE A 119 21.25 10.40 20.10
C PHE A 119 21.84 11.82 19.97
N LYS A 120 23.16 11.96 19.88
CA LYS A 120 23.79 13.27 19.54
C LYS A 120 23.63 13.60 18.06
N LYS A 121 23.41 12.60 17.19
CA LYS A 121 23.17 12.79 15.76
C LYS A 121 21.66 12.90 15.50
N LYS A 122 21.17 14.08 15.17
CA LYS A 122 19.75 14.32 14.84
C LYS A 122 19.38 13.88 13.42
N THR A 123 20.36 13.77 12.52
CA THR A 123 20.21 13.29 11.15
C THR A 123 21.37 12.38 10.78
N ALA A 124 21.13 11.34 9.95
CA ALA A 124 22.14 10.43 9.43
C ALA A 124 21.68 9.79 8.12
N GLY A 125 22.62 9.28 7.34
CA GLY A 125 22.38 8.63 6.06
C GLY A 125 22.97 9.41 4.87
N LEU A 126 23.19 8.71 3.78
CA LEU A 126 23.80 9.25 2.55
C LEU A 126 22.74 9.80 1.59
N THR A 127 21.58 9.12 1.48
CA THR A 127 20.49 9.50 0.57
C THR A 127 19.36 10.21 1.29
N GLY A 128 18.48 10.89 0.55
CA GLY A 128 17.26 11.52 1.10
C GLY A 128 16.42 10.52 1.88
N ASP A 129 16.16 9.35 1.30
CA ASP A 129 15.38 8.27 1.94
C ASP A 129 15.95 7.84 3.30
N GLN A 130 17.28 7.70 3.37
CA GLN A 130 17.95 7.32 4.62
C GLN A 130 17.82 8.42 5.67
N LYS A 131 17.98 9.68 5.28
CA LYS A 131 17.87 10.82 6.19
C LYS A 131 16.45 10.96 6.76
N GLU A 132 15.44 10.94 5.89
CA GLU A 132 14.03 11.04 6.29
C GLU A 132 13.62 9.87 7.20
N LEU A 133 14.05 8.65 6.86
CA LEU A 133 13.77 7.47 7.68
C LEU A 133 14.47 7.54 9.04
N TYR A 134 15.74 7.99 9.06
CA TYR A 134 16.49 8.17 10.31
C TYR A 134 15.82 9.20 11.22
N GLU A 135 15.42 10.35 10.68
CA GLU A 135 14.72 11.40 11.41
C GLU A 135 13.39 10.92 11.99
N LEU A 136 12.65 10.10 11.23
CA LEU A 136 11.43 9.46 11.73
C LEU A 136 11.72 8.52 12.91
N ILE A 137 12.77 7.70 12.81
CA ILE A 137 13.22 6.78 13.88
C ILE A 137 13.69 7.56 15.10
N TYR A 138 14.48 8.60 14.88
CA TYR A 138 15.00 9.48 15.94
C TYR A 138 13.85 10.14 16.71
N ALA A 139 12.95 10.81 15.99
CA ALA A 139 11.81 11.50 16.58
C ALA A 139 10.94 10.56 17.42
N ARG A 140 10.67 9.35 16.94
CA ARG A 140 9.89 8.34 17.66
C ARG A 140 10.58 7.86 18.92
N ALA A 141 11.87 7.55 18.85
CA ALA A 141 12.63 7.06 20.00
C ALA A 141 12.69 8.10 21.11
N VAL A 142 12.98 9.36 20.77
CA VAL A 142 13.01 10.49 21.71
C VAL A 142 11.62 10.75 22.30
N ALA A 143 10.62 10.93 21.44
CA ALA A 143 9.23 11.19 21.84
C ALA A 143 8.68 10.13 22.80
N SER A 144 9.10 8.87 22.65
CA SER A 144 8.64 7.77 23.50
C SER A 144 8.94 7.96 24.98
N GLN A 145 9.95 8.77 25.32
CA GLN A 145 10.40 9.05 26.69
C GLN A 145 9.99 10.45 27.17
N MET A 146 9.12 11.13 26.43
CA MET A 146 8.67 12.47 26.76
C MET A 146 7.28 12.49 27.39
N ALA A 147 6.95 13.59 28.04
CA ALA A 147 5.66 13.82 28.68
C ALA A 147 4.48 13.80 27.68
N ASP A 148 3.30 13.46 28.17
CA ASP A 148 2.08 13.50 27.38
C ASP A 148 1.84 14.92 26.84
N ALA A 149 1.42 15.00 25.61
CA ALA A 149 0.82 16.22 25.08
C ALA A 149 -0.57 16.41 25.71
N LYS A 150 -0.92 17.66 26.02
CA LYS A 150 -2.23 18.04 26.54
C LYS A 150 -2.98 18.85 25.50
N THR A 151 -4.18 18.45 25.22
CA THR A 151 -5.11 19.14 24.31
C THR A 151 -6.34 19.59 25.06
N LYS A 152 -6.74 20.82 24.82
CA LYS A 152 -8.03 21.33 25.27
C LYS A 152 -9.02 21.16 24.15
N ARG A 153 -10.10 20.41 24.41
CA ARG A 153 -11.21 20.20 23.50
C ARG A 153 -12.37 21.06 23.96
N THR A 154 -12.92 21.84 23.04
CA THR A 154 -14.08 22.69 23.28
C THR A 154 -15.20 22.21 22.38
N LYS A 155 -16.34 21.85 22.97
CA LYS A 155 -17.57 21.57 22.24
C LYS A 155 -18.52 22.70 22.53
N VAL A 156 -18.94 23.42 21.49
CA VAL A 156 -19.96 24.46 21.57
C VAL A 156 -21.26 23.89 21.03
N LEU A 157 -22.34 24.09 21.73
CA LEU A 157 -23.70 23.77 21.30
C LEU A 157 -24.44 25.09 21.02
N SER A 158 -25.20 25.10 19.95
CA SER A 158 -26.06 26.21 19.56
C SER A 158 -27.45 25.70 19.17
N ASN A 159 -28.47 26.48 19.46
CA ASN A 159 -29.85 26.18 19.13
C ASN A 159 -30.67 27.47 19.01
N VAL A 160 -31.92 27.33 18.67
CA VAL A 160 -32.95 28.39 18.56
C VAL A 160 -34.01 28.22 19.66
N PRO A 161 -33.72 28.57 20.94
CA PRO A 161 -34.54 28.21 22.09
C PRO A 161 -35.93 28.87 22.09
N ASN A 162 -36.10 29.93 21.33
CA ASN A 162 -37.38 30.65 21.23
C ASN A 162 -38.29 30.18 20.08
N ALA A 163 -37.87 29.12 19.36
CA ALA A 163 -38.67 28.52 18.31
C ALA A 163 -39.93 27.82 18.93
N LYS A 164 -41.03 27.82 18.18
CA LYS A 164 -42.26 27.14 18.56
C LYS A 164 -42.10 25.60 18.67
N GLU A 165 -41.18 25.06 17.95
CA GLU A 165 -40.86 23.64 17.88
C GLU A 165 -39.38 23.41 18.21
N GLU A 166 -39.12 22.39 19.01
CA GLU A 166 -37.74 22.01 19.35
C GLU A 166 -37.01 21.36 18.17
N ILE A 167 -35.76 21.71 18.02
CA ILE A 167 -34.81 21.08 17.06
C ILE A 167 -33.59 20.55 17.82
N PRO A 168 -32.87 19.55 17.27
CA PRO A 168 -31.61 19.09 17.85
C PRO A 168 -30.58 20.20 17.95
N ASP A 169 -29.72 20.13 18.99
CA ASP A 169 -28.58 21.04 19.10
C ASP A 169 -27.63 20.85 17.93
N PHE A 170 -27.18 21.96 17.38
CA PHE A 170 -26.05 22.00 16.46
C PHE A 170 -24.77 22.10 17.26
N SER A 171 -23.71 21.41 16.81
CA SER A 171 -22.46 21.40 17.56
C SER A 171 -21.26 21.65 16.68
N VAL A 172 -20.31 22.43 17.18
CA VAL A 172 -18.97 22.58 16.63
C VAL A 172 -17.95 22.13 17.66
N ASN A 173 -16.89 21.46 17.20
CA ASN A 173 -15.81 20.98 18.04
C ASN A 173 -14.52 21.69 17.69
N GLY A 174 -13.86 22.25 18.70
CA GLY A 174 -12.51 22.78 18.61
C GLY A 174 -11.53 21.91 19.39
N SER A 175 -10.26 21.99 19.00
CA SER A 175 -9.17 21.33 19.70
C SER A 175 -7.89 22.12 19.53
N ARG A 176 -7.23 22.45 20.62
CA ARG A 176 -5.91 23.10 20.60
C ARG A 176 -4.92 22.42 21.54
N VAL A 177 -3.68 22.37 21.15
CA VAL A 177 -2.60 21.87 22.02
C VAL A 177 -2.27 22.96 23.05
N VAL A 178 -2.40 22.63 24.33
CA VAL A 178 -2.03 23.53 25.45
C VAL A 178 -0.68 23.23 26.05
N PHE A 179 -0.21 22.00 25.88
CA PHE A 179 1.16 21.58 26.20
C PHE A 179 1.57 20.54 25.15
N ASP A 180 2.61 20.85 24.39
CA ASP A 180 3.02 20.01 23.25
C ASP A 180 3.67 18.67 23.67
N GLY A 181 4.30 18.61 24.87
CA GLY A 181 4.88 17.37 25.37
C GLY A 181 5.78 16.70 24.32
N TRP A 182 5.53 15.42 24.06
CA TRP A 182 6.28 14.64 23.08
C TRP A 182 6.15 15.13 21.63
N LEU A 183 5.10 15.88 21.30
CA LEU A 183 4.91 16.46 19.96
C LEU A 183 6.01 17.45 19.60
N LYS A 184 6.71 18.01 20.60
CA LYS A 184 7.86 18.90 20.37
C LYS A 184 9.03 18.17 19.71
N ALA A 185 9.22 16.89 20.02
CA ALA A 185 10.25 16.05 19.38
C ALA A 185 9.74 15.38 18.07
N ASP A 186 8.43 15.26 17.90
CA ASP A 186 7.81 14.68 16.69
C ASP A 186 6.71 15.63 16.15
N PRO A 187 7.05 16.80 15.59
CA PRO A 187 6.10 17.78 15.09
C PRO A 187 5.19 17.22 13.98
N GLY A 188 5.70 16.33 13.15
CA GLY A 188 4.92 15.69 12.09
C GLY A 188 3.81 14.75 12.59
N ALA A 189 3.76 14.46 13.89
CA ALA A 189 2.66 13.75 14.53
C ALA A 189 1.59 14.68 15.13
N ARG A 190 1.84 16.01 15.15
CA ARG A 190 0.88 17.03 15.54
C ARG A 190 -0.18 17.16 14.45
N GLY A 191 -1.43 17.14 14.76
CA GLY A 191 -2.49 17.54 13.85
C GLY A 191 -2.62 19.06 13.82
N GLU A 192 -3.46 19.57 12.93
CA GLU A 192 -3.86 20.98 12.94
C GLU A 192 -4.75 21.28 14.15
N ASP A 193 -4.53 22.45 14.77
CA ASP A 193 -5.43 22.95 15.80
C ASP A 193 -6.69 23.48 15.11
N THR A 194 -7.85 23.10 15.62
CA THR A 194 -9.16 23.64 15.18
C THR A 194 -9.64 24.60 16.25
N GLU A 195 -9.43 25.89 16.01
CA GLU A 195 -9.85 26.90 16.98
C GLU A 195 -11.33 27.23 16.80
N VAL A 196 -12.06 27.31 17.91
CA VAL A 196 -13.38 27.94 17.97
C VAL A 196 -13.22 29.34 18.51
N PRO A 197 -14.01 30.32 18.01
CA PRO A 197 -13.97 31.69 18.51
C PRO A 197 -14.21 31.75 20.03
N LYS A 198 -13.71 32.84 20.67
CA LYS A 198 -14.05 33.11 22.07
C LYS A 198 -15.49 33.55 22.16
N ILE A 199 -16.35 32.67 22.61
CA ILE A 199 -17.79 32.89 22.79
C ILE A 199 -18.18 32.39 24.18
N VAL A 200 -19.30 32.90 24.69
CA VAL A 200 -19.89 32.49 25.97
C VAL A 200 -21.32 32.02 25.78
N VAL A 201 -21.83 31.28 26.76
CA VAL A 201 -23.23 30.84 26.75
C VAL A 201 -24.15 32.07 26.76
N GLY A 202 -25.12 32.08 25.87
CA GLY A 202 -26.06 33.21 25.67
C GLY A 202 -25.66 34.16 24.55
N ASP A 203 -24.45 34.04 23.99
CA ASP A 203 -24.05 34.84 22.81
C ASP A 203 -24.96 34.56 21.63
N SER A 204 -25.42 35.63 20.96
CA SER A 204 -26.19 35.55 19.72
C SER A 204 -25.27 35.20 18.55
N LEU A 205 -25.76 34.31 17.69
CA LEU A 205 -25.05 33.89 16.49
C LEU A 205 -25.81 34.34 15.25
N SER A 206 -25.08 34.90 14.30
CA SER A 206 -25.65 35.23 12.99
C SER A 206 -25.59 34.02 12.07
N LEU A 207 -26.76 33.45 11.74
CA LEU A 207 -26.86 32.40 10.76
C LEU A 207 -26.48 32.92 9.36
N LYS A 208 -25.57 32.23 8.69
CA LYS A 208 -25.26 32.49 7.29
C LYS A 208 -26.06 31.58 6.37
N GLU A 209 -25.97 30.27 6.62
CA GLU A 209 -26.61 29.25 5.79
C GLU A 209 -26.79 27.96 6.58
N ILE A 210 -27.82 27.18 6.24
CA ILE A 210 -28.01 25.79 6.68
C ILE A 210 -28.01 24.91 5.43
N GLU A 211 -27.00 24.05 5.31
CA GLU A 211 -26.92 23.05 4.26
C GLU A 211 -27.47 21.70 4.73
N ILE A 212 -28.16 21.01 3.83
CA ILE A 212 -28.63 19.65 4.03
C ILE A 212 -27.75 18.73 3.18
N GLU A 213 -26.91 17.93 3.83
CA GLU A 213 -26.05 16.95 3.17
C GLU A 213 -26.65 15.55 3.32
N ALA A 214 -27.05 14.95 2.20
CA ALA A 214 -27.48 13.56 2.16
C ALA A 214 -26.27 12.62 2.25
N LYS A 215 -26.16 11.86 3.34
CA LYS A 215 -25.07 10.91 3.55
C LYS A 215 -25.59 9.49 3.53
N GLN A 216 -24.78 8.59 2.95
CA GLN A 216 -25.02 7.15 2.98
C GLN A 216 -23.87 6.47 3.72
N THR A 217 -24.17 5.36 4.36
CA THR A 217 -23.14 4.51 4.93
C THR A 217 -22.21 4.00 3.82
N GLN A 218 -20.93 4.04 4.07
CA GLN A 218 -19.92 3.58 3.14
C GLN A 218 -19.38 2.21 3.61
N PRO A 219 -19.01 1.31 2.69
CA PRO A 219 -18.30 0.08 3.07
C PRO A 219 -16.94 0.42 3.69
N PRO A 220 -16.33 -0.53 4.45
CA PRO A 220 -14.97 -0.34 4.93
C PRO A 220 -14.00 -0.02 3.79
N ASN A 221 -13.06 0.88 4.06
CA ASN A 221 -12.03 1.22 3.09
C ASN A 221 -11.17 -0.01 2.74
N ARG A 222 -10.72 -0.10 1.50
CA ARG A 222 -9.71 -1.07 1.10
C ARG A 222 -8.41 -0.83 1.85
N TYR A 223 -7.62 -1.89 2.02
CA TYR A 223 -6.33 -1.78 2.69
C TYR A 223 -5.35 -0.91 1.91
N SER A 224 -4.57 -0.14 2.63
CA SER A 224 -3.27 0.34 2.18
C SER A 224 -2.19 -0.67 2.58
N GLU A 225 -0.97 -0.55 2.02
CA GLU A 225 0.16 -1.41 2.45
C GLU A 225 0.38 -1.36 3.97
N ALA A 226 0.33 -0.15 4.57
CA ALA A 226 0.42 0.03 6.01
C ALA A 226 -0.74 -0.62 6.77
N GLY A 227 -1.96 -0.50 6.25
CA GLY A 227 -3.16 -1.10 6.83
C GLY A 227 -3.11 -2.62 6.80
N LEU A 228 -2.64 -3.20 5.68
CA LEU A 228 -2.51 -4.64 5.54
C LEU A 228 -1.41 -5.21 6.45
N ILE A 229 -0.25 -4.55 6.58
CA ILE A 229 0.79 -4.97 7.51
C ILE A 229 0.25 -4.97 8.96
N LYS A 230 -0.49 -3.93 9.33
CA LYS A 230 -1.12 -3.87 10.66
C LYS A 230 -2.10 -5.01 10.89
N GLU A 231 -2.89 -5.38 9.89
CA GLU A 231 -3.85 -6.48 9.99
C GLU A 231 -3.15 -7.84 10.04
N LEU A 232 -2.10 -8.06 9.25
CA LEU A 232 -1.26 -9.26 9.32
C LEU A 232 -0.65 -9.44 10.71
N GLU A 233 -0.04 -8.38 11.26
CA GLU A 233 0.52 -8.39 12.62
C GLU A 233 -0.55 -8.73 13.67
N LYS A 234 -1.74 -8.13 13.56
CA LYS A 234 -2.86 -8.38 14.47
C LYS A 234 -3.32 -9.85 14.45
N ARG A 235 -3.27 -10.50 13.27
CA ARG A 235 -3.64 -11.91 13.08
C ARG A 235 -2.49 -12.89 13.35
N GLY A 236 -1.30 -12.42 13.69
CA GLY A 236 -0.11 -13.26 13.89
C GLY A 236 0.47 -13.83 12.59
N ILE A 237 0.10 -13.27 11.44
CA ILE A 237 0.56 -13.70 10.12
C ILE A 237 1.82 -12.89 9.73
N GLY A 238 2.89 -13.61 9.44
CA GLY A 238 4.18 -13.02 9.11
C GLY A 238 5.00 -12.62 10.33
N ARG A 239 6.24 -12.26 10.09
CA ARG A 239 7.24 -11.84 11.09
C ARG A 239 7.99 -10.59 10.57
N PRO A 240 8.80 -9.92 11.39
CA PRO A 240 9.59 -8.76 10.95
C PRO A 240 10.38 -8.97 9.66
N SER A 241 10.80 -10.21 9.38
CA SER A 241 11.53 -10.57 8.16
C SER A 241 10.65 -10.72 6.92
N THR A 242 9.34 -10.95 7.06
CA THR A 242 8.47 -11.36 5.95
C THR A 242 7.44 -10.31 5.52
N TYR A 243 7.08 -9.33 6.34
CA TYR A 243 6.06 -8.33 5.96
C TYR A 243 6.33 -7.65 4.61
N ALA A 244 7.54 -7.15 4.40
CA ALA A 244 7.88 -6.48 3.15
C ALA A 244 7.85 -7.43 1.94
N SER A 245 8.26 -8.70 2.12
CA SER A 245 8.23 -9.71 1.04
C SER A 245 6.80 -10.16 0.72
N ILE A 246 5.91 -10.26 1.71
CA ILE A 246 4.49 -10.55 1.49
C ILE A 246 3.86 -9.45 0.62
N MET A 247 4.04 -8.18 1.01
CA MET A 247 3.52 -7.04 0.24
C MET A 247 4.03 -7.06 -1.21
N ARG A 248 5.32 -7.25 -1.38
CA ARG A 248 5.94 -7.34 -2.70
C ARG A 248 5.39 -8.51 -3.51
N THR A 249 5.24 -9.69 -2.91
CA THR A 249 4.78 -10.89 -3.59
C THR A 249 3.39 -10.74 -4.19
N ILE A 250 2.43 -10.17 -3.45
CA ILE A 250 1.06 -10.01 -3.94
C ILE A 250 0.97 -9.00 -5.09
N ILE A 251 1.85 -8.00 -5.12
CA ILE A 251 1.94 -7.01 -6.21
C ILE A 251 2.70 -7.60 -7.41
N ASP A 252 3.89 -8.17 -7.21
CA ASP A 252 4.74 -8.71 -8.29
C ASP A 252 4.06 -9.88 -9.03
N ARG A 253 3.22 -10.65 -8.33
CA ARG A 253 2.42 -11.72 -8.93
C ARG A 253 1.15 -11.21 -9.61
N GLY A 254 0.85 -9.92 -9.50
CA GLY A 254 -0.34 -9.31 -10.07
C GLY A 254 -1.63 -9.76 -9.39
N TYR A 255 -1.60 -10.18 -8.13
CA TYR A 255 -2.81 -10.49 -7.36
C TYR A 255 -3.51 -9.21 -6.88
N THR A 256 -2.72 -8.17 -6.66
CA THR A 256 -3.20 -6.82 -6.35
C THR A 256 -2.45 -5.79 -7.17
N ILE A 257 -3.11 -4.68 -7.47
CA ILE A 257 -2.48 -3.46 -7.98
C ILE A 257 -2.56 -2.37 -6.92
N LYS A 258 -1.71 -1.36 -7.07
CA LYS A 258 -1.70 -0.21 -6.17
C LYS A 258 -2.21 1.02 -6.91
N GLU A 259 -3.33 1.57 -6.45
CA GLU A 259 -3.86 2.86 -6.89
C GLU A 259 -3.70 3.90 -5.78
N GLY A 260 -2.81 4.85 -5.99
CA GLY A 260 -2.41 5.78 -4.93
C GLY A 260 -1.84 5.05 -3.72
N ARG A 261 -2.58 5.06 -2.60
CA ARG A 261 -2.22 4.34 -1.36
C ARG A 261 -3.02 3.05 -1.15
N THR A 262 -3.95 2.73 -2.05
CA THR A 262 -4.92 1.65 -1.88
C THR A 262 -4.50 0.41 -2.65
N LEU A 263 -4.64 -0.76 -2.04
CA LEU A 263 -4.46 -2.06 -2.69
C LEU A 263 -5.81 -2.52 -3.25
N ILE A 264 -5.84 -2.82 -4.55
CA ILE A 264 -7.03 -3.28 -5.26
C ILE A 264 -6.78 -4.70 -5.76
N PRO A 265 -7.62 -5.68 -5.41
CA PRO A 265 -7.56 -7.01 -5.98
C PRO A 265 -7.74 -6.95 -7.50
N THR A 266 -7.03 -7.82 -8.21
CA THR A 266 -7.18 -8.01 -9.66
C THR A 266 -8.05 -9.24 -9.94
N ASP A 267 -8.52 -9.38 -11.17
CA ASP A 267 -9.19 -10.61 -11.61
C ASP A 267 -8.34 -11.87 -11.37
N THR A 268 -7.02 -11.75 -11.56
CA THR A 268 -6.07 -12.83 -11.25
C THR A 268 -6.04 -13.15 -9.77
N GLY A 269 -6.05 -12.12 -8.93
CA GLY A 269 -6.11 -12.27 -7.47
C GLY A 269 -7.39 -12.98 -7.03
N ASP A 270 -8.53 -12.55 -7.54
CA ASP A 270 -9.84 -13.14 -7.22
C ASP A 270 -9.91 -14.62 -7.60
N VAL A 271 -9.45 -14.97 -8.82
CA VAL A 271 -9.44 -16.37 -9.29
C VAL A 271 -8.51 -17.24 -8.46
N VAL A 272 -7.30 -16.73 -8.13
CA VAL A 272 -6.35 -17.48 -7.29
C VAL A 272 -6.90 -17.64 -5.88
N SER A 273 -7.51 -16.61 -5.29
CA SER A 273 -8.14 -16.68 -3.96
C SER A 273 -9.26 -17.72 -3.95
N SER A 274 -10.20 -17.64 -4.89
CA SER A 274 -11.32 -18.59 -4.99
C SER A 274 -10.85 -20.03 -5.18
N PHE A 275 -9.83 -20.23 -6.03
CA PHE A 275 -9.23 -21.57 -6.22
C PHE A 275 -8.63 -22.12 -4.93
N LEU A 276 -7.88 -21.28 -4.20
CA LEU A 276 -7.28 -21.69 -2.94
C LEU A 276 -8.34 -21.95 -1.85
N GLU A 277 -9.38 -21.13 -1.78
CA GLU A 277 -10.51 -21.29 -0.86
C GLU A 277 -11.25 -22.60 -1.10
N GLU A 278 -11.49 -22.96 -2.36
CA GLU A 278 -12.19 -24.19 -2.72
C GLU A 278 -11.33 -25.45 -2.49
N HIS A 279 -10.06 -25.39 -2.85
CA HIS A 279 -9.24 -26.61 -2.93
C HIS A 279 -8.19 -26.73 -1.81
N PHE A 280 -7.86 -25.65 -1.13
CA PHE A 280 -6.79 -25.57 -0.11
C PHE A 280 -7.23 -24.83 1.16
N ALA A 281 -8.52 -24.80 1.47
CA ALA A 281 -9.07 -24.07 2.61
C ALA A 281 -8.33 -24.31 3.94
N GLY A 282 -7.88 -25.55 4.19
CA GLY A 282 -7.10 -25.88 5.39
C GLY A 282 -5.69 -25.28 5.46
N TYR A 283 -5.20 -24.66 4.38
CA TYR A 283 -3.85 -24.08 4.31
C TYR A 283 -3.83 -22.55 4.14
N ILE A 284 -4.97 -21.95 3.82
CA ILE A 284 -5.08 -20.50 3.59
C ILE A 284 -5.83 -19.76 4.70
N GLY A 285 -6.33 -20.49 5.70
CA GLY A 285 -6.97 -19.88 6.87
C GLY A 285 -5.96 -19.07 7.70
N ASP A 286 -6.45 -17.99 8.31
CA ASP A 286 -5.64 -17.15 9.19
C ASP A 286 -5.00 -17.97 10.32
N ASP A 287 -5.75 -18.90 10.91
CA ASP A 287 -5.32 -19.77 12.01
C ASP A 287 -4.16 -20.66 11.58
N PHE A 288 -4.23 -21.26 10.38
CA PHE A 288 -3.18 -22.13 9.88
C PHE A 288 -1.83 -21.42 9.78
N THR A 289 -1.82 -20.22 9.19
CA THR A 289 -0.58 -19.45 9.00
C THR A 289 -0.01 -19.01 10.35
N SER A 290 -0.85 -18.52 11.25
CA SER A 290 -0.45 -18.12 12.60
C SER A 290 0.10 -19.31 13.40
N GLU A 291 -0.58 -20.45 13.39
CA GLU A 291 -0.10 -21.68 14.06
C GLU A 291 1.21 -22.21 13.48
N MET A 292 1.40 -22.08 12.16
CA MET A 292 2.66 -22.49 11.53
C MET A 292 3.80 -21.58 11.96
N GLU A 293 3.58 -20.26 12.02
CA GLU A 293 4.57 -19.32 12.53
C GLU A 293 4.93 -19.62 13.99
N ASP A 294 3.95 -19.94 14.84
CA ASP A 294 4.19 -20.31 16.24
C ASP A 294 4.96 -21.65 16.36
N LYS A 295 4.71 -22.62 15.47
CA LYS A 295 5.50 -23.86 15.41
C LYS A 295 6.94 -23.60 14.98
N LEU A 296 7.16 -22.67 14.04
CA LEU A 296 8.52 -22.28 13.61
C LEU A 296 9.27 -21.56 14.74
N ASP A 297 8.60 -20.68 15.48
CA ASP A 297 9.16 -20.05 16.68
C ASP A 297 9.52 -21.13 17.73
N GLY A 298 8.64 -22.10 17.96
CA GLY A 298 8.92 -23.23 18.87
C GLY A 298 10.11 -24.09 18.45
N ILE A 299 10.39 -24.20 17.14
CA ILE A 299 11.63 -24.85 16.66
C ILE A 299 12.86 -24.01 17.04
N ALA A 300 12.78 -22.68 16.86
CA ALA A 300 13.87 -21.78 17.21
C ALA A 300 14.16 -21.77 18.73
N GLU A 301 13.13 -21.90 19.54
CA GLU A 301 13.21 -22.00 21.01
C GLU A 301 13.60 -23.41 21.52
N GLY A 302 13.67 -24.42 20.63
CA GLY A 302 13.96 -25.80 21.00
C GLY A 302 12.80 -26.56 21.64
N THR A 303 11.59 -26.01 21.66
CA THR A 303 10.37 -26.65 22.20
C THR A 303 9.69 -27.58 21.20
N GLN A 304 10.00 -27.42 19.90
CA GLN A 304 9.45 -28.19 18.79
C GLN A 304 10.56 -28.88 17.99
N GLN A 305 10.27 -30.04 17.42
CA GLN A 305 11.21 -30.76 16.56
C GLN A 305 11.00 -30.44 15.09
N TYR A 306 12.00 -29.89 14.40
CA TYR A 306 11.97 -29.50 12.99
C TYR A 306 11.41 -30.60 12.07
N LYS A 307 11.97 -31.85 12.13
CA LYS A 307 11.53 -32.93 11.26
C LYS A 307 10.07 -33.31 11.48
N LYS A 308 9.57 -33.22 12.71
CA LYS A 308 8.19 -33.54 13.05
C LYS A 308 7.25 -32.46 12.46
N VAL A 309 7.51 -31.20 12.75
CA VAL A 309 6.71 -30.08 12.23
C VAL A 309 6.64 -30.09 10.70
N LEU A 310 7.81 -30.28 10.04
CA LEU A 310 7.87 -30.35 8.58
C LEU A 310 7.12 -31.56 8.03
N GLY A 311 7.25 -32.73 8.67
CA GLY A 311 6.56 -33.96 8.25
C GLY A 311 5.05 -33.88 8.41
N ASP A 312 4.58 -33.30 9.50
CA ASP A 312 3.15 -33.11 9.79
C ASP A 312 2.50 -32.15 8.80
N PHE A 313 3.24 -31.17 8.32
CA PHE A 313 2.79 -30.27 7.25
C PHE A 313 2.89 -30.91 5.87
N TYR A 314 4.05 -31.41 5.48
CA TYR A 314 4.35 -31.79 4.10
C TYR A 314 3.56 -33.01 3.63
N LYS A 315 3.40 -34.04 4.48
CA LYS A 315 2.71 -35.28 4.09
C LYS A 315 1.25 -35.07 3.65
N PRO A 316 0.38 -34.39 4.42
CA PRO A 316 -0.98 -34.13 3.96
C PRO A 316 -1.00 -33.11 2.81
N PHE A 317 -0.13 -32.10 2.81
CA PHE A 317 -0.06 -31.10 1.76
C PHE A 317 0.31 -31.71 0.40
N SER A 318 1.36 -32.56 0.35
CA SER A 318 1.78 -33.20 -0.90
C SER A 318 0.71 -34.14 -1.47
N LYS A 319 -0.04 -34.85 -0.61
CA LYS A 319 -1.18 -35.68 -1.05
C LYS A 319 -2.29 -34.82 -1.63
N MET A 320 -2.58 -33.68 -1.01
CA MET A 320 -3.58 -32.76 -1.51
C MET A 320 -3.18 -32.17 -2.86
N VAL A 321 -1.94 -31.72 -3.02
CA VAL A 321 -1.42 -31.24 -4.30
C VAL A 321 -1.56 -32.31 -5.40
N ALA A 322 -1.13 -33.53 -5.13
CA ALA A 322 -1.25 -34.64 -6.08
C ALA A 322 -2.71 -34.94 -6.47
N SER A 323 -3.65 -34.84 -5.53
CA SER A 323 -5.09 -35.04 -5.82
C SER A 323 -5.70 -33.96 -6.70
N LYS A 324 -4.97 -32.87 -6.96
CA LYS A 324 -5.43 -31.72 -7.75
C LYS A 324 -4.71 -31.58 -9.11
N GLU A 325 -3.85 -32.54 -9.49
CA GLU A 325 -3.13 -32.49 -10.78
C GLU A 325 -4.05 -32.53 -11.98
N ASP A 326 -5.17 -33.27 -11.89
CA ASP A 326 -6.15 -33.47 -12.97
C ASP A 326 -7.32 -32.48 -12.93
N ILE A 327 -7.28 -31.47 -12.08
CA ILE A 327 -8.34 -30.45 -12.05
C ILE A 327 -8.33 -29.64 -13.35
N GLU A 328 -9.51 -29.49 -13.94
CA GLU A 328 -9.73 -28.62 -15.09
C GLU A 328 -9.26 -27.19 -14.78
N LYS A 329 -8.45 -26.63 -15.69
CA LYS A 329 -7.92 -25.27 -15.48
C LYS A 329 -9.05 -24.29 -15.33
N LEU A 330 -9.10 -23.57 -14.22
CA LEU A 330 -10.07 -22.50 -13.91
C LEU A 330 -9.90 -21.29 -14.85
N THR A 331 -9.82 -21.53 -16.14
CA THR A 331 -9.85 -20.47 -17.14
C THR A 331 -11.26 -20.08 -17.53
N ASN A 332 -12.26 -20.95 -17.27
CA ASN A 332 -13.66 -20.69 -17.52
C ASN A 332 -14.35 -20.26 -16.21
N LEU A 333 -14.74 -18.99 -16.13
CA LEU A 333 -15.36 -18.38 -14.96
C LEU A 333 -16.89 -18.34 -15.02
N GLY A 334 -17.47 -19.04 -16.00
CA GLY A 334 -18.90 -19.13 -16.16
C GLY A 334 -19.43 -18.51 -17.47
N PRO A 335 -20.76 -18.48 -17.62
CA PRO A 335 -21.39 -17.92 -18.82
C PRO A 335 -21.16 -16.42 -18.92
N GLY A 336 -20.88 -15.95 -20.14
CA GLY A 336 -20.82 -14.52 -20.43
C GLY A 336 -22.23 -13.88 -20.49
N PRO A 337 -22.31 -12.54 -20.49
CA PRO A 337 -23.54 -11.81 -20.66
C PRO A 337 -24.26 -12.23 -21.97
N LYS A 338 -25.56 -12.48 -21.89
CA LYS A 338 -26.34 -13.00 -23.04
C LYS A 338 -26.42 -12.03 -24.22
N GLU A 339 -26.25 -10.75 -23.97
CA GLU A 339 -26.20 -9.67 -24.94
C GLU A 339 -24.98 -9.75 -25.86
N PHE A 340 -23.88 -10.32 -25.39
CA PHE A 340 -22.65 -10.45 -26.17
C PHE A 340 -22.52 -11.82 -26.80
N LYS A 341 -22.69 -11.86 -28.11
CA LYS A 341 -22.51 -13.09 -28.92
C LYS A 341 -21.12 -13.10 -29.53
N CYS A 342 -20.61 -14.32 -29.78
CA CYS A 342 -19.35 -14.50 -30.47
C CYS A 342 -19.30 -13.73 -31.81
N PRO A 343 -18.26 -12.90 -32.06
CA PRO A 343 -18.18 -12.12 -33.28
C PRO A 343 -18.09 -13.01 -34.52
N LYS A 344 -17.46 -14.19 -34.42
CA LYS A 344 -17.25 -15.12 -35.54
C LYS A 344 -18.44 -16.05 -35.77
N CYS A 345 -18.93 -16.78 -34.78
CA CYS A 345 -19.95 -17.83 -34.96
C CYS A 345 -21.32 -17.50 -34.36
N LYS A 346 -21.48 -16.31 -33.73
CA LYS A 346 -22.73 -15.82 -33.12
C LYS A 346 -23.28 -16.65 -31.95
N LYS A 347 -22.56 -17.68 -31.48
CA LYS A 347 -22.93 -18.50 -30.32
C LYS A 347 -22.66 -17.76 -29.01
N ASP A 348 -23.15 -18.33 -27.90
CA ASP A 348 -22.93 -17.78 -26.55
C ASP A 348 -21.45 -17.77 -26.21
N MET A 349 -21.08 -16.80 -25.37
CA MET A 349 -19.73 -16.64 -24.91
C MET A 349 -19.61 -17.04 -23.45
N VAL A 350 -18.39 -17.37 -23.03
CA VAL A 350 -18.00 -17.68 -21.65
C VAL A 350 -16.93 -16.71 -21.18
N ILE A 351 -16.98 -16.37 -19.90
CA ILE A 351 -15.95 -15.53 -19.28
C ILE A 351 -14.72 -16.40 -19.05
N LYS A 352 -13.58 -16.01 -19.59
CA LYS A 352 -12.28 -16.63 -19.34
C LYS A 352 -11.29 -15.66 -18.75
N LEU A 353 -10.35 -16.18 -17.95
CA LEU A 353 -9.21 -15.42 -17.46
C LEU A 353 -8.02 -15.58 -18.41
N GLY A 354 -7.60 -14.47 -19.00
CA GLY A 354 -6.38 -14.37 -19.81
C GLY A 354 -5.25 -13.68 -19.03
N ARG A 355 -4.14 -13.43 -19.71
CA ARG A 355 -2.98 -12.72 -19.12
C ARG A 355 -3.27 -11.25 -18.81
N ALA A 356 -4.20 -10.65 -19.54
CA ALA A 356 -4.60 -9.25 -19.39
C ALA A 356 -5.88 -9.06 -18.54
N GLY A 357 -6.37 -10.10 -17.88
CA GLY A 357 -7.62 -10.08 -17.10
C GLY A 357 -8.73 -10.91 -17.72
N LYS A 358 -9.97 -10.68 -17.28
CA LYS A 358 -11.16 -11.37 -17.81
C LYS A 358 -11.49 -10.91 -19.23
N PHE A 359 -11.87 -11.86 -20.06
CA PHE A 359 -12.36 -11.63 -21.42
C PHE A 359 -13.48 -12.60 -21.76
N LEU A 360 -14.23 -12.33 -22.82
CA LEU A 360 -15.26 -13.21 -23.33
C LEU A 360 -14.66 -14.09 -24.44
N SER A 361 -14.72 -15.40 -24.28
CA SER A 361 -14.30 -16.40 -25.26
C SER A 361 -15.52 -17.10 -25.83
N CYS A 362 -15.46 -17.53 -27.07
CA CYS A 362 -16.50 -18.37 -27.62
C CYS A 362 -16.72 -19.63 -26.78
N GLY A 363 -18.00 -20.00 -26.52
CA GLY A 363 -18.34 -21.19 -25.75
C GLY A 363 -17.96 -22.49 -26.44
N THR A 364 -17.65 -22.46 -27.76
CA THR A 364 -17.20 -23.61 -28.55
C THR A 364 -15.69 -23.63 -28.79
N PHE A 365 -14.92 -22.86 -28.06
CA PHE A 365 -13.44 -22.96 -28.15
C PHE A 365 -12.98 -24.39 -27.79
N PRO A 366 -12.06 -25.04 -28.55
CA PRO A 366 -11.17 -24.46 -29.58
C PRO A 366 -11.73 -24.42 -31.01
N ASP A 367 -12.93 -24.95 -31.29
CA ASP A 367 -13.50 -25.01 -32.66
C ASP A 367 -13.77 -23.61 -33.22
N CYS A 368 -13.99 -22.62 -32.35
CA CYS A 368 -14.11 -21.21 -32.70
C CYS A 368 -13.30 -20.37 -31.70
N ASP A 369 -12.40 -19.54 -32.19
CA ASP A 369 -11.49 -18.70 -31.46
C ASP A 369 -12.00 -17.25 -31.24
N GLY A 370 -13.29 -16.99 -31.54
CA GLY A 370 -13.90 -15.68 -31.39
C GLY A 370 -13.84 -15.21 -29.95
N ALA A 371 -13.40 -13.97 -29.74
CA ALA A 371 -13.23 -13.36 -28.43
C ALA A 371 -13.70 -11.91 -28.43
N ARG A 372 -14.06 -11.39 -27.24
CA ARG A 372 -14.40 -10.00 -26.97
C ARG A 372 -13.76 -9.55 -25.65
N MET A 373 -13.60 -8.27 -25.48
CA MET A 373 -13.34 -7.67 -24.17
C MET A 373 -14.54 -7.92 -23.24
N ILE A 374 -14.34 -7.83 -21.94
CA ILE A 374 -15.40 -8.07 -20.95
C ILE A 374 -16.58 -7.08 -21.09
N ASP A 375 -16.33 -5.89 -21.60
CA ASP A 375 -17.32 -4.85 -21.89
C ASP A 375 -18.06 -5.06 -23.23
N GLY A 376 -17.79 -6.18 -23.92
CA GLY A 376 -18.42 -6.56 -25.19
C GLY A 376 -17.75 -5.99 -26.45
N LYS A 377 -16.76 -5.13 -26.34
CA LYS A 377 -15.98 -4.65 -27.49
C LYS A 377 -15.27 -5.82 -28.16
N GLU A 378 -15.23 -5.83 -29.48
CA GLU A 378 -14.45 -6.83 -30.21
C GLU A 378 -12.97 -6.62 -29.93
N LEU A 379 -12.27 -7.72 -29.60
CA LEU A 379 -10.83 -7.71 -29.65
C LEU A 379 -10.47 -7.47 -31.12
N LYS A 380 -9.95 -6.31 -31.44
CA LYS A 380 -9.35 -6.10 -32.75
C LYS A 380 -8.21 -7.11 -32.86
N ASP A 381 -8.19 -7.88 -33.97
CA ASP A 381 -6.98 -8.59 -34.34
C ASP A 381 -5.85 -7.54 -34.36
N ASP A 382 -4.65 -7.94 -33.96
CA ASP A 382 -3.49 -7.05 -33.91
C ASP A 382 -3.24 -6.51 -35.33
N GLU A 383 -3.96 -5.43 -35.71
CA GLU A 383 -3.75 -4.75 -36.98
C GLU A 383 -2.51 -3.87 -36.84
N PRO A 384 -1.59 -3.89 -37.81
CA PRO A 384 -0.44 -3.01 -37.78
C PRO A 384 -0.90 -1.53 -37.91
N ILE A 385 -0.34 -0.66 -37.12
CA ILE A 385 -0.58 0.80 -37.22
C ILE A 385 0.07 1.40 -38.47
N GLY A 386 0.95 0.65 -39.13
CA GLY A 386 1.65 1.01 -40.36
C GLY A 386 2.96 0.25 -40.53
N LYS A 387 3.77 0.69 -41.48
CA LYS A 387 5.07 0.07 -41.78
C LYS A 387 6.24 0.93 -41.30
N HIS A 388 7.27 0.26 -40.80
CA HIS A 388 8.52 0.93 -40.42
C HIS A 388 9.21 1.52 -41.66
N PRO A 389 9.56 2.80 -41.66
CA PRO A 389 10.03 3.49 -42.90
C PRO A 389 11.32 2.91 -43.48
N GLU A 390 12.20 2.34 -42.67
CA GLU A 390 13.50 1.80 -43.11
C GLU A 390 13.45 0.29 -43.38
N THR A 391 12.75 -0.49 -42.56
CA THR A 391 12.76 -1.96 -42.68
C THR A 391 11.58 -2.51 -43.48
N GLY A 392 10.49 -1.72 -43.66
CA GLY A 392 9.27 -2.15 -44.33
C GLY A 392 8.42 -3.14 -43.52
N GLU A 393 8.87 -3.52 -42.33
CA GLU A 393 8.12 -4.42 -41.43
C GLU A 393 6.92 -3.71 -40.79
N ASP A 394 5.89 -4.47 -40.52
CA ASP A 394 4.68 -3.96 -39.88
C ASP A 394 4.95 -3.59 -38.41
N ILE A 395 4.39 -2.47 -37.95
CA ILE A 395 4.47 -1.99 -36.56
C ILE A 395 3.13 -2.25 -35.87
N TYR A 396 3.19 -2.88 -34.71
CA TYR A 396 2.02 -3.22 -33.89
C TYR A 396 2.07 -2.48 -32.56
N VAL A 397 0.91 -2.03 -32.06
CA VAL A 397 0.72 -1.59 -30.67
C VAL A 397 -0.03 -2.69 -29.94
N LEU A 398 0.63 -3.33 -28.99
CA LEU A 398 0.14 -4.53 -28.30
C LEU A 398 0.07 -4.28 -26.79
N THR A 399 -0.77 -5.03 -26.10
CA THR A 399 -0.83 -4.97 -24.63
C THR A 399 -0.18 -6.22 -24.04
N GLY A 400 0.78 -6.02 -23.13
CA GLY A 400 1.51 -7.08 -22.45
C GLY A 400 1.32 -7.05 -20.94
N ARG A 401 2.01 -7.98 -20.25
CA ARG A 401 2.00 -8.08 -18.78
C ARG A 401 2.43 -6.79 -18.07
N PHE A 402 3.27 -5.99 -18.72
CA PHE A 402 3.85 -4.76 -18.15
C PHE A 402 3.24 -3.49 -18.74
N GLY A 403 2.08 -3.60 -19.38
CA GLY A 403 1.39 -2.50 -20.04
C GLY A 403 1.51 -2.54 -21.56
N PRO A 404 1.05 -1.49 -22.26
CA PRO A 404 1.12 -1.41 -23.71
C PRO A 404 2.57 -1.25 -24.19
N TYR A 405 2.85 -1.83 -25.35
CA TYR A 405 4.16 -1.80 -25.99
C TYR A 405 4.07 -1.82 -27.50
N ILE A 406 5.09 -1.32 -28.16
CA ILE A 406 5.24 -1.34 -29.61
C ILE A 406 6.08 -2.54 -29.99
N GLN A 407 5.71 -3.20 -31.09
CA GLN A 407 6.45 -4.35 -31.65
C GLN A 407 6.69 -4.15 -33.13
N LEU A 408 7.90 -4.44 -33.58
CA LEU A 408 8.29 -4.47 -34.99
C LEU A 408 8.21 -5.91 -35.49
N GLY A 409 7.41 -6.13 -36.55
CA GLY A 409 7.12 -7.44 -37.09
C GLY A 409 6.06 -8.24 -36.34
N ALA A 410 5.50 -9.25 -36.96
CA ALA A 410 4.46 -10.12 -36.39
C ALA A 410 5.02 -10.97 -35.24
N THR A 411 4.13 -11.35 -34.30
CA THR A 411 4.50 -12.27 -33.22
C THR A 411 4.75 -13.66 -33.83
N PRO A 412 5.95 -14.28 -33.63
CA PRO A 412 6.26 -15.59 -34.19
C PRO A 412 5.28 -16.67 -33.71
N GLU A 413 4.76 -17.47 -34.63
CA GLU A 413 3.93 -18.63 -34.30
C GLU A 413 4.75 -19.69 -33.54
N LYS A 414 4.14 -20.27 -32.51
CA LYS A 414 4.76 -21.36 -31.76
C LYS A 414 4.66 -22.67 -32.54
N VAL A 415 5.77 -23.14 -33.06
CA VAL A 415 5.83 -24.48 -33.67
C VAL A 415 6.00 -25.52 -32.56
N LYS A 416 5.16 -26.59 -32.59
CA LYS A 416 5.22 -27.67 -31.60
C LYS A 416 6.59 -28.37 -31.63
N GLY A 417 7.33 -28.30 -30.51
CA GLY A 417 8.68 -28.89 -30.39
C GLY A 417 9.85 -27.89 -30.48
N GLN A 418 9.62 -26.64 -30.86
CA GLN A 418 10.68 -25.62 -30.92
C GLN A 418 11.08 -25.12 -29.51
N LYS A 419 12.38 -25.11 -29.23
CA LYS A 419 12.88 -24.60 -27.93
C LYS A 419 12.76 -23.07 -27.88
N LYS A 420 12.39 -22.52 -26.73
CA LYS A 420 12.23 -21.06 -26.51
C LYS A 420 13.43 -20.21 -26.93
N LYS A 421 14.65 -20.78 -26.86
CA LYS A 421 15.90 -20.11 -27.24
C LYS A 421 16.07 -19.94 -28.77
N ASP A 422 15.37 -20.73 -29.55
CA ASP A 422 15.49 -20.75 -31.02
C ASP A 422 14.44 -19.84 -31.69
N ILE A 423 13.61 -19.14 -30.92
CA ILE A 423 12.61 -18.19 -31.40
C ILE A 423 13.24 -16.79 -31.42
N ILE A 424 13.41 -16.23 -32.62
CA ILE A 424 13.83 -14.83 -32.78
C ILE A 424 12.69 -13.95 -32.25
N LYS A 425 12.97 -13.19 -31.19
CA LYS A 425 11.99 -12.28 -30.62
C LYS A 425 11.97 -10.99 -31.43
N PRO A 426 10.77 -10.51 -31.82
CA PRO A 426 10.64 -9.21 -32.47
C PRO A 426 11.13 -8.09 -31.55
N ARG A 427 11.64 -7.00 -32.15
CA ARG A 427 12.06 -5.82 -31.41
C ARG A 427 10.85 -5.17 -30.76
N ARG A 428 11.00 -4.75 -29.49
CA ARG A 428 9.91 -4.19 -28.69
C ARG A 428 10.37 -2.97 -27.91
N ALA A 429 9.48 -1.99 -27.78
CA ALA A 429 9.67 -0.83 -26.92
C ALA A 429 8.42 -0.65 -26.05
N ALA A 430 8.60 -0.32 -24.76
CA ALA A 430 7.49 0.02 -23.88
C ALA A 430 6.85 1.34 -24.35
N LEU A 431 5.52 1.43 -24.26
CA LEU A 431 4.81 2.68 -24.51
C LEU A 431 4.87 3.54 -23.23
N PRO A 432 5.31 4.81 -23.31
CA PRO A 432 5.22 5.75 -22.19
C PRO A 432 3.80 5.94 -21.67
N GLU A 433 3.64 6.20 -20.36
CA GLU A 433 2.33 6.34 -19.72
C GLU A 433 1.51 7.54 -20.21
N ASP A 434 2.16 8.54 -20.80
CA ASP A 434 1.57 9.75 -21.35
C ASP A 434 1.06 9.58 -22.81
N LEU A 435 1.36 8.45 -23.45
CA LEU A 435 0.85 8.12 -24.78
C LEU A 435 -0.27 7.08 -24.73
N ASN A 436 -1.44 7.46 -25.28
CA ASN A 436 -2.56 6.54 -25.40
C ASN A 436 -2.30 5.53 -26.55
N PRO A 437 -2.42 4.21 -26.31
CA PRO A 437 -2.20 3.18 -27.33
C PRO A 437 -3.00 3.35 -28.64
N GLU A 438 -4.18 3.97 -28.56
CA GLU A 438 -5.06 4.20 -29.72
C GLU A 438 -4.60 5.36 -30.61
N ASP A 439 -3.77 6.26 -30.08
CA ASP A 439 -3.35 7.49 -30.75
C ASP A 439 -1.90 7.44 -31.26
N VAL A 440 -1.19 6.30 -31.05
CA VAL A 440 0.23 6.14 -31.43
C VAL A 440 0.41 6.21 -32.93
N THR A 441 1.23 7.13 -33.40
CA THR A 441 1.59 7.27 -34.80
C THR A 441 2.80 6.39 -35.17
N VAL A 442 2.93 6.07 -36.47
CA VAL A 442 4.09 5.32 -37.00
C VAL A 442 5.39 6.04 -36.69
N GLU A 443 5.41 7.37 -36.73
CA GLU A 443 6.61 8.17 -36.45
C GLU A 443 7.04 8.06 -34.97
N GLU A 444 6.11 8.16 -34.03
CA GLU A 444 6.39 7.98 -32.60
C GLU A 444 6.83 6.56 -32.29
N ALA A 445 6.15 5.56 -32.87
CA ALA A 445 6.52 4.16 -32.73
C ALA A 445 7.94 3.88 -33.24
N THR A 446 8.29 4.44 -34.38
CA THR A 446 9.64 4.30 -34.95
C THR A 446 10.70 4.92 -34.03
N LYS A 447 10.45 6.13 -33.49
CA LYS A 447 11.36 6.77 -32.53
C LYS A 447 11.55 5.93 -31.26
N LEU A 448 10.51 5.33 -30.74
CA LEU A 448 10.57 4.46 -29.55
C LEU A 448 11.31 3.14 -29.85
N LEU A 449 11.11 2.57 -31.04
CA LEU A 449 11.81 1.36 -31.48
C LEU A 449 13.30 1.58 -31.71
N LEU A 450 13.76 2.81 -31.91
CA LEU A 450 15.18 3.12 -32.03
C LEU A 450 15.97 3.07 -30.71
N LEU A 451 15.25 3.04 -29.57
CA LEU A 451 15.89 2.98 -28.25
C LEU A 451 16.38 1.55 -27.91
N PRO A 452 17.52 1.38 -27.20
CA PRO A 452 18.49 2.42 -26.87
C PRO A 452 19.21 2.98 -28.08
N ARG A 453 19.41 4.31 -28.14
CA ARG A 453 20.06 5.02 -29.24
C ARG A 453 21.43 5.52 -28.78
N GLU A 454 22.49 5.21 -29.54
CA GLU A 454 23.80 5.80 -29.31
C GLU A 454 23.80 7.28 -29.67
N LEU A 455 24.33 8.10 -28.75
CA LEU A 455 24.46 9.55 -28.89
C LEU A 455 25.91 9.98 -29.28
N GLY A 456 26.86 9.05 -29.21
CA GLY A 456 28.30 9.28 -29.39
C GLY A 456 29.10 8.88 -28.16
N ASP A 457 30.39 9.15 -28.14
CA ASP A 457 31.27 8.79 -27.04
C ASP A 457 31.30 9.88 -25.96
N HIS A 458 31.41 9.45 -24.71
CA HIS A 458 31.54 10.35 -23.58
C HIS A 458 32.83 11.15 -23.67
N PRO A 459 32.82 12.49 -23.61
CA PRO A 459 33.95 13.35 -23.91
C PRO A 459 35.16 13.15 -23.00
N THR A 460 34.98 12.54 -21.83
CA THR A 460 36.08 12.34 -20.87
C THR A 460 36.49 10.88 -20.76
N THR A 461 35.56 9.91 -20.88
CA THR A 461 35.88 8.46 -20.69
C THR A 461 36.03 7.71 -21.99
N GLY A 462 35.54 8.25 -23.13
CA GLY A 462 35.52 7.56 -24.42
C GLY A 462 34.56 6.37 -24.48
N GLU A 463 33.70 6.19 -23.49
CA GLU A 463 32.70 5.14 -23.51
C GLU A 463 31.43 5.58 -24.28
N PRO A 464 30.74 4.66 -25.00
CA PRO A 464 29.55 5.01 -25.78
C PRO A 464 28.41 5.46 -24.83
N VAL A 465 27.85 6.63 -25.14
CA VAL A 465 26.69 7.21 -24.43
C VAL A 465 25.43 6.80 -25.17
N THR A 466 24.49 6.20 -24.45
CA THR A 466 23.21 5.76 -25.03
C THR A 466 22.02 6.43 -24.35
N ALA A 467 21.05 6.89 -25.14
CA ALA A 467 19.75 7.33 -24.63
C ALA A 467 18.77 6.16 -24.56
N ASN A 468 18.03 6.07 -23.48
CA ASN A 468 16.99 5.07 -23.29
C ASN A 468 15.82 5.62 -22.48
N THR A 469 14.70 4.91 -22.41
CA THR A 469 13.57 5.19 -21.52
C THR A 469 13.55 4.19 -20.37
N GLY A 470 13.41 4.67 -19.14
CA GLY A 470 13.29 3.86 -17.94
C GLY A 470 12.01 4.15 -17.18
N ARG A 471 11.83 3.46 -16.05
CA ARG A 471 10.66 3.61 -15.17
C ARG A 471 10.44 5.05 -14.68
N PHE A 472 11.47 5.88 -14.65
CA PHE A 472 11.42 7.26 -14.14
C PHE A 472 11.55 8.30 -15.27
N GLY A 473 11.34 7.90 -16.53
CA GLY A 473 11.47 8.75 -17.71
C GLY A 473 12.72 8.47 -18.55
N PRO A 474 12.99 9.31 -19.56
CA PRO A 474 14.19 9.18 -20.39
C PRO A 474 15.48 9.39 -19.58
N TYR A 475 16.51 8.62 -19.90
CA TYR A 475 17.83 8.73 -19.28
C TYR A 475 18.95 8.49 -20.31
N ILE A 476 20.13 8.96 -19.98
CA ILE A 476 21.37 8.75 -20.73
C ILE A 476 22.34 7.97 -19.88
#